data_de890ef50768aabfd11dedf92e85cf52
#
_entry.id   de890ef50768aabfd11dedf92e85cf52
#
_cell.length_a   1.000
_cell.length_b   1.000
_cell.length_c   1.000
_cell.angle_alpha   90.00
_cell.angle_beta   90.00
_cell.angle_gamma   90.00
#
_symmetry.space_group_name_H-M   'P 1'
#
loop_
_entity.id
_entity.type
_entity.pdbx_description
1 polymer ?
#
loop_
_entity_poly.entity_id
_entity_poly.type
_entity_poly.pdbx_seq_one_letter_code
_entity_poly.pdbx_strand_id
1 'polypeptide(L)' 'MDAQNIKEHMEVLGSDGQHVGTVDCLKGADKIVLTKSDPKSGGQHHVIPIDWVDKVDDKVRLKKSAKDAFAQWQAAA' A
#
# COMPACT_ATOMS: atom_id res chain seq x y z
N MET A 1 2.86 11.80 8.93
CA MET A 1 2.37 10.40 8.87
C MET A 1 3.40 9.49 9.54
N ASP A 2 2.93 8.59 10.37
CA ASP A 2 3.82 7.77 11.19
C ASP A 2 3.91 6.36 10.62
N ALA A 3 5.02 6.05 9.95
CA ALA A 3 5.26 4.74 9.36
C ALA A 3 5.32 3.63 10.40
N GLN A 4 5.54 3.96 11.67
CA GLN A 4 5.61 2.95 12.73
C GLN A 4 4.27 2.26 12.97
N ASN A 5 3.18 2.86 12.53
CA ASN A 5 1.85 2.26 12.66
C ASN A 5 1.53 1.30 11.52
N ILE A 6 2.36 1.24 10.49
CA ILE A 6 2.16 0.36 9.35
C ILE A 6 2.82 -0.98 9.66
N LYS A 7 2.04 -2.06 9.63
CA LYS A 7 2.50 -3.39 10.00
C LYS A 7 2.30 -4.36 8.85
N GLU A 8 3.03 -5.46 8.89
CA GLU A 8 2.87 -6.56 7.93
C GLU A 8 1.44 -7.07 7.95
N HIS A 9 0.97 -7.48 6.78
CA HIS A 9 -0.37 -8.06 6.58
C HIS A 9 -1.51 -7.07 6.77
N MET A 10 -1.21 -5.79 6.96
CA MET A 10 -2.22 -4.75 7.08
C MET A 10 -2.83 -4.47 5.70
N GLU A 11 -4.14 -4.37 5.63
CA GLU A 11 -4.81 -4.07 4.37
C GLU A 11 -4.60 -2.61 3.97
N VAL A 12 -4.40 -2.36 2.69
CA VAL A 12 -4.27 -1.01 2.13
C VAL A 12 -5.52 -0.69 1.32
N LEU A 13 -6.16 0.42 1.65
CA LEU A 13 -7.38 0.89 0.98
C LEU A 13 -7.10 2.22 0.29
N GLY A 14 -7.73 2.42 -0.86
CA GLY A 14 -7.74 3.74 -1.50
C GLY A 14 -8.66 4.71 -0.78
N SER A 15 -8.64 5.97 -1.21
CA SER A 15 -9.49 7.00 -0.63
C SER A 15 -10.98 6.70 -0.82
N ASP A 16 -11.30 5.87 -1.81
CA ASP A 16 -12.66 5.44 -2.11
C ASP A 16 -13.07 4.17 -1.34
N GLY A 17 -12.22 3.68 -0.44
CA GLY A 17 -12.49 2.48 0.34
C GLY A 17 -12.26 1.16 -0.39
N GLN A 18 -11.74 1.21 -1.61
CA GLN A 18 -11.46 0.00 -2.38
C GLN A 18 -10.12 -0.61 -1.97
N HIS A 19 -10.05 -1.93 -2.00
CA HIS A 19 -8.84 -2.66 -1.67
C HIS A 19 -7.74 -2.37 -2.69
N VAL A 20 -6.57 -1.96 -2.20
CA VAL A 20 -5.39 -1.72 -3.04
C VAL A 20 -4.40 -2.87 -2.93
N GLY A 21 -4.15 -3.34 -1.74
CA GLY A 21 -3.19 -4.41 -1.52
C GLY A 21 -3.04 -4.73 -0.04
N THR A 22 -2.02 -5.51 0.26
CA THR A 22 -1.69 -5.91 1.62
C THR A 22 -0.21 -5.64 1.85
N VAL A 23 0.11 -5.05 3.00
CA VAL A 23 1.50 -4.71 3.33
C VAL A 23 2.32 -5.99 3.50
N ASP A 24 3.44 -6.09 2.79
CA ASP A 24 4.42 -7.15 3.01
C ASP A 24 5.47 -6.66 4.02
N CYS A 25 6.07 -5.51 3.73
CA CYS A 25 7.05 -4.91 4.62
C CYS A 25 7.25 -3.45 4.25
N LEU A 26 8.07 -2.76 5.01
CA LEU A 26 8.50 -1.41 4.67
C LEU A 26 9.88 -1.49 4.03
N LYS A 27 10.11 -0.65 3.02
CA LYS A 27 11.41 -0.55 2.36
C LYS A 27 11.99 0.83 2.66
N GLY A 28 13.04 0.86 3.45
CA GLY A 28 13.57 2.11 3.93
C GLY A 28 12.57 2.82 4.84
N ALA A 29 12.64 4.14 4.90
CA ALA A 29 11.79 4.94 5.78
C ALA A 29 10.59 5.53 5.04
N ASP A 30 10.51 5.38 3.72
CA ASP A 30 9.58 6.14 2.91
C ASP A 30 8.77 5.31 1.91
N LYS A 31 8.92 3.97 1.92
CA LYS A 31 8.23 3.12 0.96
C LYS A 31 7.54 1.94 1.64
N ILE A 32 6.42 1.54 1.07
CA ILE A 32 5.66 0.38 1.52
C ILE A 32 5.70 -0.66 0.40
N VAL A 33 6.11 -1.89 0.73
CA VAL A 33 6.08 -3.00 -0.22
C VAL A 33 4.79 -3.77 -0.01
N LEU A 34 4.03 -3.97 -1.09
CA LEU A 34 2.79 -4.72 -1.06
C LEU A 34 3.07 -6.16 -1.50
N THR A 35 2.44 -7.11 -0.85
CA THR A 35 2.71 -8.53 -1.10
C THR A 35 2.19 -8.99 -2.46
N LYS A 36 2.93 -9.89 -3.08
CA LYS A 36 2.51 -10.53 -4.33
C LYS A 36 1.39 -11.55 -4.13
N SER A 37 1.14 -11.93 -2.89
CA SER A 37 0.06 -12.88 -2.57
C SER A 37 -1.33 -12.26 -2.66
N ASP A 38 -1.41 -10.94 -2.75
CA ASP A 38 -2.68 -10.25 -2.83
C ASP A 38 -3.29 -10.46 -4.23
N PRO A 39 -4.60 -10.75 -4.32
CA PRO A 39 -5.24 -10.93 -5.63
C PRO A 39 -5.11 -9.71 -6.55
N LYS A 40 -4.99 -8.51 -5.99
CA LYS A 40 -4.86 -7.29 -6.80
C LYS A 40 -3.43 -7.06 -7.28
N SER A 41 -2.46 -7.83 -6.78
CA SER A 41 -1.06 -7.62 -7.11
C SER A 41 -0.67 -8.12 -8.50
N GLY A 42 -1.48 -8.99 -9.08
CA GLY A 42 -1.12 -9.63 -10.35
C GLY A 42 0.06 -10.58 -10.23
N GLY A 43 0.36 -11.07 -9.03
CA GLY A 43 1.46 -11.99 -8.81
C GLY A 43 2.81 -11.31 -8.63
N GLN A 44 2.84 -9.99 -8.46
CA GLN A 44 4.06 -9.22 -8.28
C GLN A 44 4.00 -8.38 -7.01
N HIS A 45 5.14 -8.19 -6.37
CA HIS A 45 5.25 -7.17 -5.33
C HIS A 45 5.13 -5.79 -5.98
N HIS A 46 4.50 -4.87 -5.26
CA HIS A 46 4.41 -3.48 -5.68
C HIS A 46 4.92 -2.60 -4.56
N VAL A 47 5.40 -1.42 -4.92
CA VAL A 47 5.93 -0.44 -3.97
C VAL A 47 5.15 0.85 -4.13
N ILE A 48 4.71 1.40 -3.00
CA ILE A 48 4.08 2.72 -2.98
C ILE A 48 4.82 3.61 -1.98
N PRO A 49 4.90 4.92 -2.24
CA PRO A 49 5.54 5.82 -1.28
C PRO A 49 4.63 6.06 -0.08
N ILE A 50 5.25 6.27 1.07
CA ILE A 50 4.51 6.61 2.30
C ILE A 50 3.75 7.92 2.12
N ASP A 51 4.21 8.79 1.25
CA ASP A 51 3.53 10.06 0.97
C ASP A 51 2.09 9.87 0.48
N TRP A 52 1.76 8.71 -0.05
CA TRP A 52 0.39 8.43 -0.47
C TRP A 52 -0.54 8.14 0.70
N VAL A 53 -0.01 7.91 1.88
CA VAL A 53 -0.81 7.50 3.04
C VAL A 53 -1.48 8.71 3.66
N ASP A 54 -2.81 8.64 3.81
CA ASP A 54 -3.58 9.66 4.49
C ASP A 54 -3.59 9.43 6.00
N LYS A 55 -3.92 8.20 6.39
CA LYS A 55 -3.89 7.83 7.81
C LYS A 55 -3.72 6.33 7.95
N VAL A 56 -3.33 5.90 9.15
CA VAL A 56 -3.20 4.49 9.50
C VAL A 56 -4.00 4.26 10.78
N ASP A 57 -4.95 3.34 10.72
CA ASP A 57 -5.68 2.86 11.88
C ASP A 57 -5.51 1.34 11.92
N ASP A 58 -6.57 0.56 11.79
CA ASP A 58 -6.43 -0.88 11.57
C ASP A 58 -6.09 -1.21 10.12
N LYS A 59 -6.12 -0.22 9.25
CA LYS A 59 -5.78 -0.34 7.82
C LYS A 59 -4.99 0.88 7.39
N VAL A 60 -4.23 0.72 6.31
CA VAL A 60 -3.54 1.84 5.68
C VAL A 60 -4.53 2.49 4.71
N ARG A 61 -4.80 3.77 4.89
CA ARG A 61 -5.73 4.52 4.03
C ARG A 61 -4.97 5.53 3.22
N LEU A 62 -5.14 5.47 1.91
CA LEU A 62 -4.40 6.31 0.98
C LEU A 62 -5.16 7.58 0.65
N LYS A 63 -4.43 8.60 0.19
CA LYS A 63 -5.02 9.85 -0.34
C LYS A 63 -5.58 9.67 -1.73
N LYS A 64 -5.16 8.62 -2.43
CA LYS A 64 -5.55 8.32 -3.81
C LYS A 64 -6.59 7.22 -3.82
N SER A 65 -7.45 7.22 -4.85
CA SER A 65 -8.33 6.09 -5.08
C SER A 65 -7.52 4.85 -5.45
N ALA A 66 -8.13 3.67 -5.30
CA ALA A 66 -7.49 2.42 -5.70
C ALA A 66 -7.11 2.47 -7.18
N LYS A 67 -8.00 2.99 -8.03
CA LYS A 67 -7.73 3.10 -9.46
C LYS A 67 -6.47 3.93 -9.73
N ASP A 68 -6.33 5.06 -9.06
CA ASP A 68 -5.15 5.91 -9.23
C ASP A 68 -3.90 5.22 -8.71
N ALA A 69 -4.01 4.50 -7.59
CA ALA A 69 -2.88 3.76 -7.05
C ALA A 69 -2.42 2.69 -8.03
N PHE A 70 -3.34 1.94 -8.61
CA PHE A 70 -3.00 0.90 -9.59
C PHE A 70 -2.35 1.49 -10.84
N ALA A 71 -2.72 2.72 -11.21
CA ALA A 71 -2.14 3.37 -12.38
C ALA A 71 -0.73 3.88 -12.13
N GLN A 72 -0.36 4.09 -10.88
CA GLN A 72 0.88 4.79 -10.53
C GLN A 72 1.87 3.97 -9.71
N TRP A 73 1.44 2.87 -9.10
CA TRP A 73 2.35 2.07 -8.29
C TRP A 73 3.42 1.41 -9.16
N GLN A 74 4.53 1.03 -8.54
CA GLN A 74 5.65 0.43 -9.24
C GLN A 74 5.79 -1.03 -8.85
N ALA A 75 6.06 -1.87 -9.84
CA ALA A 75 6.37 -3.26 -9.56
C ALA A 75 7.75 -3.34 -8.93
N ALA A 76 7.86 -4.08 -7.84
CA ALA A 76 9.13 -4.36 -7.21
C ALA A 76 9.70 -5.63 -7.87
N ALA A 77 10.80 -5.46 -8.54
CA ALA A 77 11.44 -6.57 -9.22
C ALA A 77 12.10 -7.52 -8.23
#